data_d5bfdfe81c55104e8637a9b3d8c07124
#
_entry.id   d5bfdfe81c55104e8637a9b3d8c07124
#
_cell.length_a   1.000
_cell.length_b   1.000
_cell.length_c   1.000
_cell.angle_alpha   90.00
_cell.angle_beta   90.00
_cell.angle_gamma   90.00
#
_symmetry.space_group_name_H-M   'P 1'
#
loop_
_entity.id
_entity.type
_entity.pdbx_description
1 polymer ?
#
loop_
_entity_poly.entity_id
_entity_poly.type
_entity_poly.pdbx_seq_one_letter_code
_entity_poly.pdbx_strand_id
1 'polypeptide(L)'
;TMTLEDTERKTTLLFKIYEVSFEADTNSEQYRLYTDQKNYLKIGILGGYIHIKVLQLSGKRKNDIKEFLRGYKLNSYILKH
;
A
#
# COMPACT_ATOMS: atom_id res chain seq x y z
N THR A 1 10.33 0.95 5.15
CA THR A 1 10.21 1.54 3.81
C THR A 1 9.59 0.54 2.84
N MET A 2 8.68 1.01 2.03
CA MET A 2 8.00 0.16 1.05
C MET A 2 8.05 0.82 -0.32
N THR A 3 8.16 -0.01 -1.36
CA THR A 3 8.21 0.47 -2.75
C THR A 3 7.07 -0.15 -3.55
N LEU A 4 6.32 0.69 -4.24
CA LEU A 4 5.32 0.25 -5.22
C LEU A 4 5.81 0.59 -6.62
N GLU A 5 5.55 -0.29 -7.57
CA GLU A 5 5.93 -0.10 -8.96
C GLU A 5 4.70 -0.04 -9.86
N ASP A 6 4.64 0.98 -10.71
CA ASP A 6 3.61 1.09 -11.73
C ASP A 6 4.03 0.24 -12.93
N THR A 7 3.28 -0.82 -13.21
CA THR A 7 3.62 -1.77 -14.28
C THR A 7 3.41 -1.19 -15.68
N GLU A 8 2.59 -0.17 -15.83
CA GLU A 8 2.32 0.46 -17.13
C GLU A 8 3.33 1.56 -17.46
N ARG A 9 3.62 2.44 -16.47
CA ARG A 9 4.50 3.59 -16.66
C ARG A 9 5.93 3.34 -16.22
N LYS A 10 6.18 2.23 -15.55
CA LYS A 10 7.49 1.85 -14.99
C LYS A 10 8.05 2.90 -14.03
N THR A 11 7.18 3.58 -13.33
CA THR A 11 7.56 4.51 -12.27
C THR A 11 7.43 3.83 -10.92
N THR A 12 8.11 4.36 -9.91
CA THR A 12 8.07 3.79 -8.57
C THR A 12 7.62 4.83 -7.56
N LEU A 13 6.93 4.37 -6.51
CA LEU A 13 6.62 5.19 -5.34
C LEU A 13 7.35 4.59 -4.14
N LEU A 14 8.16 5.40 -3.48
CA LEU A 14 8.90 5.00 -2.29
C LEU A 14 8.31 5.74 -1.10
N PHE A 15 7.94 4.99 -0.05
CA PHE A 15 7.37 5.63 1.13
C PHE A 15 7.71 4.91 2.43
N LYS A 16 7.63 5.65 3.52
CA LYS A 16 7.76 5.14 4.88
C LYS A 16 6.39 4.85 5.43
N ILE A 17 6.29 3.79 6.23
CA ILE A 17 5.06 3.38 6.87
C ILE A 17 5.15 3.74 8.34
N TYR A 18 4.15 4.46 8.85
CA TYR A 18 4.14 4.92 10.23
C TYR A 18 3.13 4.21 11.11
N GLU A 19 2.04 3.74 10.51
CA GLU A 19 1.00 3.08 11.28
C GLU A 19 0.35 1.98 10.44
N VAL A 20 0.20 0.80 11.04
CA VAL A 20 -0.41 -0.36 10.39
C VAL A 20 -1.34 -1.07 11.34
N SER A 21 -2.23 -1.91 10.80
CA SER A 21 -2.97 -2.89 11.59
C SER A 21 -2.96 -4.22 10.88
N PHE A 22 -3.13 -5.29 11.62
CA PHE A 22 -3.13 -6.66 11.10
C PHE A 22 -4.53 -7.23 11.02
N GLU A 23 -4.80 -7.94 9.92
CA GLU A 23 -6.06 -8.69 9.73
C GLU A 23 -5.69 -10.14 9.45
N ALA A 24 -6.18 -11.08 10.28
CA ALA A 24 -5.93 -12.51 10.08
C ALA A 24 -6.82 -13.05 8.95
N ASP A 25 -6.23 -13.79 8.01
CA ASP A 25 -6.96 -14.42 6.91
C ASP A 25 -6.08 -15.51 6.31
N THR A 26 -6.59 -16.74 6.28
CA THR A 26 -5.83 -17.88 5.75
C THR A 26 -5.77 -17.92 4.23
N ASN A 27 -6.60 -17.11 3.55
CA ASN A 27 -6.66 -17.07 2.09
C ASN A 27 -5.85 -15.94 1.48
N SER A 28 -5.07 -15.22 2.28
CA SER A 28 -4.25 -14.11 1.77
C SER A 28 -3.14 -14.62 0.85
N GLU A 29 -2.87 -13.86 -0.21
CA GLU A 29 -1.73 -14.11 -1.10
C GLU A 29 -0.58 -13.21 -0.69
N GLN A 30 0.61 -13.79 -0.46
CA GLN A 30 1.79 -13.03 -0.07
C GLN A 30 2.18 -11.98 -1.12
N TYR A 31 2.54 -10.81 -0.65
CA TYR A 31 3.05 -9.69 -1.46
C TYR A 31 2.04 -9.12 -2.45
N ARG A 32 0.78 -9.49 -2.35
CA ARG A 32 -0.25 -8.92 -3.20
C ARG A 32 -0.82 -7.66 -2.57
N LEU A 33 -1.03 -6.65 -3.43
CA LEU A 33 -1.59 -5.36 -3.01
C LEU A 33 -3.09 -5.35 -3.25
N TYR A 34 -3.85 -4.90 -2.24
CA TYR A 34 -5.32 -4.79 -2.33
C TYR A 34 -5.74 -3.39 -1.90
N THR A 35 -6.65 -2.79 -2.63
CA THR A 35 -7.22 -1.49 -2.27
C THR A 35 -8.59 -1.31 -2.91
N ASP A 36 -9.49 -0.60 -2.22
CA ASP A 36 -10.76 -0.15 -2.81
C ASP A 36 -10.61 1.25 -3.41
N GLN A 37 -9.40 1.81 -3.37
CA GLN A 37 -9.07 3.14 -3.89
C GLN A 37 -9.76 4.28 -3.13
N LYS A 38 -10.30 3.99 -1.95
CA LYS A 38 -11.00 4.99 -1.11
C LYS A 38 -10.61 4.92 0.36
N ASN A 39 -10.72 3.74 0.96
CA ASN A 39 -10.67 3.60 2.41
C ASN A 39 -9.48 2.80 2.90
N TYR A 40 -8.97 1.87 2.11
CA TYR A 40 -7.90 0.99 2.59
C TYR A 40 -6.88 0.67 1.52
N LEU A 41 -5.70 0.36 2.00
CA LEU A 41 -4.61 -0.24 1.25
C LEU A 41 -4.04 -1.33 2.14
N LYS A 42 -4.04 -2.57 1.66
CA LYS A 42 -3.49 -3.67 2.45
C LYS A 42 -2.61 -4.56 1.60
N ILE A 43 -1.69 -5.23 2.26
CA ILE A 43 -0.72 -6.11 1.62
C ILE A 43 -0.89 -7.50 2.20
N GLY A 44 -0.99 -8.50 1.33
CA GLY A 44 -1.06 -9.91 1.75
C GLY A 44 0.26 -10.35 2.34
N ILE A 45 0.18 -11.05 3.46
CA ILE A 45 1.29 -11.73 4.09
C ILE A 45 0.85 -13.16 4.44
N LEU A 46 1.76 -13.99 4.86
CA LEU A 46 1.39 -15.32 5.31
C LEU A 46 0.46 -15.22 6.52
N GLY A 47 -0.75 -15.73 6.38
CA GLY A 47 -1.74 -15.76 7.46
C GLY A 47 -2.59 -14.51 7.61
N GLY A 48 -2.51 -13.52 6.67
CA GLY A 48 -3.36 -12.35 6.80
C GLY A 48 -2.96 -11.18 5.92
N TYR A 49 -3.33 -10.00 6.39
CA TYR A 49 -3.06 -8.74 5.69
C TYR A 49 -2.51 -7.69 6.65
N ILE A 50 -1.61 -6.86 6.14
CA ILE A 50 -1.16 -5.65 6.82
C ILE A 50 -1.89 -4.48 6.18
N HIS A 51 -2.72 -3.80 6.96
CA HIS A 51 -3.39 -2.57 6.52
C HIS A 51 -2.49 -1.37 6.78
N ILE A 52 -2.22 -0.59 5.76
CA ILE A 52 -1.45 0.64 5.89
C ILE A 52 -2.41 1.75 6.34
N LYS A 53 -2.11 2.39 7.47
CA LYS A 53 -2.96 3.44 8.03
C LYS A 53 -2.40 4.84 7.81
N VAL A 54 -1.09 5.01 7.99
CA VAL A 54 -0.40 6.29 7.82
C VAL A 54 0.91 6.03 7.11
N LEU A 55 1.17 6.83 6.08
CA LEU A 55 2.40 6.72 5.31
C LEU A 55 2.95 8.09 4.92
N GLN A 56 4.18 8.10 4.43
CA GLN A 56 4.82 9.32 3.93
C GLN A 56 5.59 8.99 2.65
N LEU A 57 5.17 9.57 1.53
CA LEU A 57 5.94 9.49 0.29
C LEU A 57 7.24 10.25 0.44
N SER A 58 8.29 9.79 -0.25
CA SER A 58 9.58 10.46 -0.27
C SER A 58 9.42 11.90 -0.76
N GLY A 59 9.90 12.86 0.04
CA GLY A 59 9.80 14.27 -0.30
C GLY A 59 8.44 14.91 -0.03
N LYS A 60 7.49 14.18 0.56
CA LYS A 60 6.16 14.68 0.88
C LYS A 60 5.90 14.61 2.38
N ARG A 61 4.77 15.17 2.82
CA ARG A 61 4.37 15.08 4.23
C ARG A 61 3.63 13.75 4.50
N LYS A 62 3.47 13.43 5.78
CA LYS A 62 2.65 12.28 6.18
C LYS A 62 1.21 12.46 5.76
N ASN A 63 0.60 11.37 5.32
CA ASN A 63 -0.83 11.32 5.01
C ASN A 63 -1.45 10.09 5.66
N ASP A 64 -2.71 10.20 6.07
CA ASP A 64 -3.47 9.00 6.35
C ASP A 64 -3.82 8.32 5.02
N ILE A 65 -4.22 7.06 5.09
CA ILE A 65 -4.42 6.28 3.87
C ILE A 65 -5.54 6.83 2.98
N LYS A 66 -6.58 7.41 3.56
CA LYS A 66 -7.69 7.97 2.78
C LYS A 66 -7.25 9.19 1.97
N GLU A 67 -6.43 10.06 2.57
CA GLU A 67 -5.85 11.21 1.86
C GLU A 67 -4.95 10.75 0.73
N PHE A 68 -4.10 9.76 1.00
CA PHE A 68 -3.19 9.22 0.00
C PHE A 68 -3.96 8.65 -1.19
N LEU A 69 -5.00 7.85 -0.94
CA LEU A 69 -5.77 7.21 -2.00
C LEU A 69 -6.58 8.20 -2.85
N ARG A 70 -6.90 9.37 -2.32
CA ARG A 70 -7.54 10.43 -3.11
C ARG A 70 -6.61 11.02 -4.16
N GLY A 71 -5.32 11.06 -3.85
CA GLY A 71 -4.33 11.67 -4.73
C GLY A 71 -3.61 10.71 -5.65
N TYR A 72 -3.64 9.41 -5.38
CA TYR A 72 -2.88 8.41 -6.12
C TYR A 72 -3.75 7.22 -6.50
N LYS A 73 -3.84 6.94 -7.79
CA LYS A 73 -4.56 5.77 -8.30
C LYS A 73 -3.59 4.61 -8.42
N LEU A 74 -3.91 3.51 -7.76
CA LEU A 74 -3.00 2.37 -7.62
C LEU A 74 -3.35 1.16 -8.48
N ASN A 75 -4.23 1.32 -9.48
CA ASN A 75 -4.72 0.20 -10.29
C ASN A 75 -3.61 -0.60 -10.99
N SER A 76 -2.56 0.09 -11.40
CA SER A 76 -1.45 -0.53 -12.12
C SER A 76 -0.21 -0.74 -11.25
N TYR A 77 -0.31 -0.49 -9.95
CA TYR A 77 0.82 -0.64 -9.02
C TYR A 77 0.86 -2.03 -8.41
N ILE A 78 2.06 -2.54 -8.24
CA ILE A 78 2.33 -3.77 -7.51
C ILE A 78 3.39 -3.50 -6.45
N LEU A 79 3.44 -4.37 -5.44
CA LEU A 79 4.47 -4.29 -4.41
C LEU A 79 5.78 -4.79 -5.01
N LYS A 80 6.82 -3.96 -4.93
CA LYS A 80 8.16 -4.34 -5.35
C LYS A 80 8.91 -4.94 -4.17
N HIS A 81 9.43 -6.16 -4.36
CA HIS A 81 10.13 -6.90 -3.30
C HIS A 81 11.32 -7.68 -3.82
#